data_9c20fae8750ee91d24ea7bea18605812
#
_entry.id   9c20fae8750ee91d24ea7bea18605812
#
_cell.length_a   1.000
_cell.length_b   1.000
_cell.length_c   1.000
_cell.angle_alpha   90.00
_cell.angle_beta   90.00
_cell.angle_gamma   90.00
#
_symmetry.space_group_name_H-M   'P 1'
#
loop_
_entity.id
_entity.type
_entity.pdbx_description
1 polymer ?
#
loop_
_entity_poly.entity_id
_entity_poly.type
_entity_poly.pdbx_seq_one_letter_code
_entity_poly.pdbx_strand_id
1 'polypeptide(L)'
;MSAIPNLSEIKDLAPVSPGEYDLRIISAKDTNSKRTGRNGILCIVEIVDEDLASNIMHSLWFGNDGKYTKDDADKSDMMWRMVKDFLEAMGLNRDGEVELDEFADISFTAEVTYNDGCDEDGKQVYPAKNEIGRILG
;
A
#
# COMPACT_ATOMS: atom_id res chain seq x y z
N MET A 1 -30.67 -27.70 -7.16
CA MET A 1 -30.30 -26.29 -7.11
C MET A 1 -29.59 -25.99 -5.79
N SER A 2 -28.46 -25.31 -5.90
CA SER A 2 -27.66 -24.95 -4.72
C SER A 2 -28.04 -23.57 -4.24
N ALA A 3 -28.24 -23.42 -2.95
CA ALA A 3 -28.47 -22.13 -2.32
C ALA A 3 -27.22 -21.70 -1.56
N ILE A 4 -27.00 -20.39 -1.50
CA ILE A 4 -25.94 -19.84 -0.68
C ILE A 4 -26.38 -19.98 0.80
N PRO A 5 -25.51 -20.51 1.66
CA PRO A 5 -25.85 -20.63 3.08
C PRO A 5 -25.97 -19.25 3.76
N ASN A 6 -26.56 -19.24 4.95
CA ASN A 6 -26.62 -18.04 5.74
C ASN A 6 -25.24 -17.59 6.17
N LEU A 7 -24.85 -16.36 5.77
CA LEU A 7 -23.52 -15.80 6.03
C LEU A 7 -23.49 -14.78 7.16
N SER A 8 -24.58 -14.69 7.94
CA SER A 8 -24.69 -13.66 9.00
C SER A 8 -23.64 -13.79 10.10
N GLU A 9 -23.03 -14.97 10.28
CA GLU A 9 -21.97 -15.18 11.27
C GLU A 9 -20.56 -14.97 10.70
N ILE A 10 -20.45 -14.76 9.39
CA ILE A 10 -19.17 -14.44 8.77
C ILE A 10 -18.82 -13.01 9.16
N LYS A 11 -17.65 -12.84 9.78
CA LYS A 11 -17.18 -11.51 10.20
C LYS A 11 -16.55 -10.76 9.04
N ASP A 12 -16.85 -9.47 8.94
CA ASP A 12 -16.22 -8.60 7.96
C ASP A 12 -14.77 -8.33 8.35
N LEU A 13 -13.93 -8.13 7.34
CA LEU A 13 -12.59 -7.62 7.58
C LEU A 13 -12.67 -6.15 7.97
N ALA A 14 -11.79 -5.73 8.87
CA ALA A 14 -11.78 -4.37 9.38
C ALA A 14 -10.34 -3.88 9.61
N PRO A 15 -10.11 -2.55 9.58
CA PRO A 15 -8.82 -2.00 9.95
C PRO A 15 -8.46 -2.32 11.41
N VAL A 16 -7.14 -2.43 11.67
CA VAL A 16 -6.63 -2.64 13.03
C VAL A 16 -6.32 -1.32 13.71
N SER A 17 -6.15 -1.36 15.03
CA SER A 17 -5.70 -0.20 15.80
C SER A 17 -4.28 0.20 15.41
N PRO A 18 -3.91 1.50 15.53
CA PRO A 18 -2.55 1.93 15.25
C PRO A 18 -1.52 1.17 16.11
N GLY A 19 -0.38 0.88 15.54
CA GLY A 19 0.70 0.18 16.23
C GLY A 19 1.74 -0.35 15.28
N GLU A 20 2.64 -1.17 15.81
CA GLU A 20 3.64 -1.86 15.01
C GLU A 20 3.15 -3.24 14.64
N TYR A 21 3.28 -3.59 13.38
CA TYR A 21 2.82 -4.88 12.86
C TYR A 21 3.84 -5.46 11.89
N ASP A 22 3.86 -6.78 11.82
CA ASP A 22 4.53 -7.50 10.74
C ASP A 22 3.62 -7.51 9.52
N LEU A 23 4.15 -7.12 8.39
CA LEU A 23 3.41 -6.98 7.13
C LEU A 23 4.05 -7.84 6.05
N ARG A 24 3.24 -8.24 5.07
CA ARG A 24 3.72 -8.98 3.91
C ARG A 24 3.05 -8.44 2.65
N ILE A 25 3.84 -8.19 1.60
CA ILE A 25 3.29 -7.77 0.32
C ILE A 25 2.71 -9.00 -0.39
N ILE A 26 1.43 -8.93 -0.72
CA ILE A 26 0.75 -9.99 -1.47
C ILE A 26 1.03 -9.84 -2.95
N SER A 27 0.92 -8.62 -3.47
CA SER A 27 1.11 -8.33 -4.89
C SER A 27 1.43 -6.85 -5.10
N ALA A 28 2.00 -6.56 -6.26
CA ALA A 28 2.21 -5.20 -6.73
C ALA A 28 1.79 -5.12 -8.20
N LYS A 29 1.16 -4.02 -8.58
CA LYS A 29 0.69 -3.83 -9.96
C LYS A 29 0.77 -2.35 -10.35
N ASP A 30 0.82 -2.12 -11.66
CA ASP A 30 0.75 -0.76 -12.18
C ASP A 30 -0.59 -0.13 -11.85
N THR A 31 -0.56 1.14 -11.52
CA THR A 31 -1.76 1.93 -11.23
C THR A 31 -1.62 3.33 -11.81
N ASN A 32 -2.75 4.03 -11.88
CA ASN A 32 -2.80 5.40 -12.38
C ASN A 32 -3.77 6.20 -11.54
N SER A 33 -3.36 7.40 -11.13
CA SER A 33 -4.24 8.30 -10.41
C SER A 33 -5.20 8.99 -11.37
N LYS A 34 -6.49 8.77 -11.20
CA LYS A 34 -7.51 9.44 -12.01
C LYS A 34 -7.53 10.95 -11.78
N ARG A 35 -7.12 11.39 -10.60
CA ARG A 35 -7.12 12.81 -10.25
C ARG A 35 -5.95 13.57 -10.87
N THR A 36 -4.75 12.97 -10.87
CA THR A 36 -3.54 13.66 -11.30
C THR A 36 -2.98 13.15 -12.62
N GLY A 37 -3.45 11.98 -13.09
CA GLY A 37 -2.87 11.29 -14.24
C GLY A 37 -1.52 10.62 -13.96
N ARG A 38 -1.05 10.68 -12.71
CA ARG A 38 0.26 10.15 -12.33
C ARG A 38 0.24 8.62 -12.33
N ASN A 39 1.26 8.02 -12.92
CA ASN A 39 1.47 6.57 -12.87
C ASN A 39 2.15 6.17 -11.56
N GLY A 40 1.95 4.95 -11.14
CA GLY A 40 2.54 4.45 -9.93
C GLY A 40 2.45 2.93 -9.80
N ILE A 41 2.76 2.44 -8.62
CA ILE A 41 2.67 1.04 -8.24
C ILE A 41 1.72 0.93 -7.05
N LEU A 42 0.75 0.04 -7.15
CA LEU A 42 -0.13 -0.29 -6.02
C LEU A 42 0.33 -1.60 -5.40
N CYS A 43 0.74 -1.54 -4.15
CA CYS A 43 1.08 -2.72 -3.36
C CYS A 43 -0.11 -3.10 -2.48
N ILE A 44 -0.51 -4.36 -2.55
CA ILE A 44 -1.51 -4.92 -1.65
C ILE A 44 -0.76 -5.65 -0.55
N VAL A 45 -0.98 -5.24 0.69
CA VAL A 45 -0.20 -5.67 1.86
C VAL A 45 -1.13 -6.28 2.88
N GLU A 46 -0.78 -7.45 3.41
CA GLU A 46 -1.53 -8.07 4.50
C GLU A 46 -0.84 -7.82 5.84
N ILE A 47 -1.62 -7.82 6.90
CA ILE A 47 -1.11 -7.78 8.27
C ILE A 47 -1.00 -9.22 8.75
N VAL A 48 0.23 -9.65 9.04
CA VAL A 48 0.51 -11.03 9.43
C VAL A 48 -0.07 -11.34 10.81
N ASP A 49 -0.64 -12.53 10.98
CA ASP A 49 -1.25 -13.02 12.22
C ASP A 49 -2.51 -12.27 12.67
N GLU A 50 -3.11 -11.46 11.79
CA GLU A 50 -4.36 -10.75 12.07
C GLU A 50 -5.43 -11.20 11.07
N ASP A 51 -6.11 -12.30 11.36
CA ASP A 51 -7.01 -12.97 10.42
C ASP A 51 -8.18 -12.11 9.95
N LEU A 52 -8.63 -11.18 10.78
CA LEU A 52 -9.77 -10.32 10.45
C LEU A 52 -9.35 -8.90 10.04
N ALA A 53 -8.05 -8.67 9.87
CA ALA A 53 -7.57 -7.37 9.39
C ALA A 53 -7.76 -7.25 7.89
N SER A 54 -8.28 -6.10 7.45
CA SER A 54 -8.33 -5.78 6.03
C SER A 54 -6.93 -5.50 5.49
N ASN A 55 -6.73 -5.76 4.21
CA ASN A 55 -5.46 -5.49 3.56
C ASN A 55 -5.21 -3.98 3.47
N ILE A 56 -3.92 -3.61 3.47
CA ILE A 56 -3.50 -2.23 3.29
C ILE A 56 -3.17 -2.03 1.82
N MET A 57 -3.71 -0.96 1.23
CA MET A 57 -3.38 -0.53 -0.13
C MET A 57 -2.32 0.56 -0.02
N HIS A 58 -1.10 0.27 -0.46
CA HIS A 58 0.02 1.20 -0.40
C HIS A 58 0.45 1.57 -1.81
N SER A 59 0.35 2.86 -2.15
CA SER A 59 0.68 3.35 -3.48
C SER A 59 2.02 4.07 -3.48
N LEU A 60 2.82 3.79 -4.50
CA LEU A 60 4.09 4.47 -4.79
C LEU A 60 3.90 5.23 -6.09
N TRP A 61 3.91 6.55 -6.04
CA TRP A 61 3.69 7.39 -7.22
C TRP A 61 5.00 7.80 -7.85
N PHE A 62 5.08 7.71 -9.18
CA PHE A 62 6.26 8.13 -9.91
C PHE A 62 6.33 9.66 -9.99
N GLY A 63 7.56 10.18 -9.92
CA GLY A 63 7.83 11.60 -10.06
C GLY A 63 8.09 12.00 -11.51
N ASN A 64 8.98 12.95 -11.68
CA ASN A 64 9.34 13.65 -12.90
C ASN A 64 8.31 14.71 -13.28
N ASP A 65 8.75 15.95 -13.34
CA ASP A 65 7.91 17.09 -13.68
C ASP A 65 7.36 16.93 -15.10
N GLY A 66 6.04 16.84 -15.21
CA GLY A 66 5.35 16.63 -16.48
C GLY A 66 5.46 15.23 -17.08
N LYS A 67 6.15 14.29 -16.40
CA LYS A 67 6.34 12.92 -16.88
C LYS A 67 6.12 11.93 -15.72
N TYR A 68 4.94 11.43 -15.59
CA TYR A 68 4.60 10.52 -14.49
C TYR A 68 4.81 9.07 -14.87
N THR A 69 6.02 8.74 -15.36
CA THR A 69 6.37 7.40 -15.82
C THR A 69 7.58 6.86 -15.08
N LYS A 70 7.80 5.56 -15.21
CA LYS A 70 8.95 4.87 -14.59
C LYS A 70 10.20 4.87 -15.49
N ASP A 71 10.09 5.40 -16.72
CA ASP A 71 11.14 5.22 -17.73
C ASP A 71 12.34 6.14 -17.54
N ASP A 72 12.14 7.30 -16.91
CA ASP A 72 13.16 8.34 -16.82
C ASP A 72 13.10 9.02 -15.44
N ALA A 73 13.68 8.37 -14.43
CA ALA A 73 13.65 8.86 -13.06
C ALA A 73 14.57 10.07 -12.87
N ASP A 74 13.98 11.18 -12.39
CA ASP A 74 14.73 12.38 -12.04
C ASP A 74 15.30 12.23 -10.63
N LYS A 75 16.63 12.30 -10.51
CA LYS A 75 17.34 12.13 -9.24
C LYS A 75 17.02 13.19 -8.19
N SER A 76 16.54 14.35 -8.60
CA SER A 76 16.16 15.43 -7.69
C SER A 76 14.70 15.38 -7.26
N ASP A 77 13.87 14.54 -7.87
CA ASP A 77 12.45 14.49 -7.62
C ASP A 77 12.15 13.73 -6.31
N MET A 78 11.37 14.35 -5.42
CA MET A 78 11.03 13.79 -4.13
C MET A 78 10.22 12.49 -4.26
N MET A 79 9.31 12.41 -5.23
CA MET A 79 8.48 11.22 -5.43
C MET A 79 9.35 10.02 -5.81
N TRP A 80 10.34 10.22 -6.68
CA TRP A 80 11.28 9.16 -7.02
C TRP A 80 12.15 8.75 -5.84
N ARG A 81 12.51 9.68 -4.95
CA ARG A 81 13.23 9.35 -3.72
C ARG A 81 12.40 8.48 -2.81
N MET A 82 11.10 8.76 -2.69
CA MET A 82 10.19 7.94 -1.89
C MET A 82 10.10 6.51 -2.44
N VAL A 83 10.04 6.36 -3.76
CA VAL A 83 10.07 5.04 -4.39
C VAL A 83 11.37 4.32 -4.08
N LYS A 84 12.50 5.01 -4.23
CA LYS A 84 13.82 4.45 -3.93
C LYS A 84 13.92 4.00 -2.46
N ASP A 85 13.49 4.83 -1.54
CA ASP A 85 13.54 4.52 -0.10
C ASP A 85 12.70 3.29 0.22
N PHE A 86 11.53 3.16 -0.40
CA PHE A 86 10.69 1.98 -0.24
C PHE A 86 11.38 0.72 -0.77
N LEU A 87 11.98 0.80 -1.96
CA LEU A 87 12.71 -0.33 -2.54
C LEU A 87 13.89 -0.75 -1.67
N GLU A 88 14.62 0.20 -1.11
CA GLU A 88 15.70 -0.09 -0.17
C GLU A 88 15.19 -0.82 1.07
N ALA A 89 14.08 -0.35 1.63
CA ALA A 89 13.48 -0.97 2.81
C ALA A 89 13.02 -2.41 2.52
N MET A 90 12.59 -2.69 1.29
CA MET A 90 12.16 -4.02 0.87
C MET A 90 13.32 -4.92 0.43
N GLY A 91 14.55 -4.42 0.43
CA GLY A 91 15.70 -5.19 -0.04
C GLY A 91 15.79 -5.31 -1.56
N LEU A 92 15.09 -4.46 -2.29
CA LEU A 92 15.04 -4.47 -3.76
C LEU A 92 15.95 -3.40 -4.39
N ASN A 93 16.65 -2.62 -3.58
CA ASN A 93 17.55 -1.59 -4.08
C ASN A 93 18.83 -2.23 -4.65
N ARG A 94 18.93 -2.24 -5.97
CA ARG A 94 20.07 -2.83 -6.68
C ARG A 94 20.27 -2.10 -8.01
N ASP A 95 21.40 -2.33 -8.63
CA ASP A 95 21.64 -1.85 -10.00
C ASP A 95 20.73 -2.58 -10.98
N GLY A 96 20.08 -1.84 -11.85
CA GLY A 96 19.19 -2.39 -12.86
C GLY A 96 17.72 -2.26 -12.49
N GLU A 97 16.88 -2.87 -13.31
CA GLU A 97 15.44 -2.79 -13.15
C GLU A 97 14.92 -3.74 -12.07
N VAL A 98 13.83 -3.34 -11.42
CA VAL A 98 13.09 -4.15 -10.45
C VAL A 98 11.74 -4.47 -11.08
N GLU A 99 11.42 -5.76 -11.18
CA GLU A 99 10.14 -6.21 -11.72
C GLU A 99 9.07 -6.25 -10.62
N LEU A 100 7.81 -6.00 -10.99
CA LEU A 100 6.73 -5.95 -10.00
C LEU A 100 6.51 -7.28 -9.29
N ASP A 101 6.75 -8.41 -9.94
CA ASP A 101 6.60 -9.72 -9.30
C ASP A 101 7.65 -10.00 -8.22
N GLU A 102 8.74 -9.22 -8.18
CA GLU A 102 9.74 -9.32 -7.11
C GLU A 102 9.23 -8.78 -5.78
N PHE A 103 8.15 -8.00 -5.78
CA PHE A 103 7.55 -7.47 -4.55
C PHE A 103 6.79 -8.55 -3.75
N ALA A 104 6.28 -9.57 -4.42
CA ALA A 104 5.44 -10.58 -3.78
C ALA A 104 6.19 -11.32 -2.68
N ASP A 105 5.49 -11.61 -1.56
CA ASP A 105 5.98 -12.36 -0.41
C ASP A 105 7.09 -11.67 0.40
N ILE A 106 7.40 -10.40 0.13
CA ILE A 106 8.34 -9.66 0.97
C ILE A 106 7.66 -9.31 2.29
N SER A 107 8.31 -9.68 3.39
CA SER A 107 7.85 -9.38 4.75
C SER A 107 8.68 -8.25 5.35
N PHE A 108 8.02 -7.39 6.12
CA PHE A 108 8.67 -6.28 6.80
C PHE A 108 7.84 -5.85 8.01
N THR A 109 8.45 -5.11 8.92
CA THR A 109 7.78 -4.55 10.08
C THR A 109 7.61 -3.05 9.89
N ALA A 110 6.44 -2.52 10.21
CA ALA A 110 6.17 -1.09 10.06
C ALA A 110 5.17 -0.60 11.10
N GLU A 111 5.20 0.70 11.33
CA GLU A 111 4.12 1.37 12.03
C GLU A 111 2.92 1.46 11.10
N VAL A 112 1.76 1.06 11.61
CA VAL A 112 0.49 1.14 10.88
C VAL A 112 -0.34 2.22 11.54
N THR A 113 -0.85 3.15 10.74
CA THR A 113 -1.72 4.22 11.19
C THR A 113 -3.17 3.89 10.89
N TYR A 114 -4.08 4.63 11.51
CA TYR A 114 -5.51 4.46 11.31
C TYR A 114 -6.11 5.76 10.80
N ASN A 115 -6.79 5.67 9.67
CA ASN A 115 -7.54 6.79 9.10
C ASN A 115 -9.02 6.43 9.15
N ASP A 116 -9.81 7.19 9.91
CA ASP A 116 -11.23 6.92 10.09
C ASP A 116 -12.10 7.34 8.90
N GLY A 117 -11.49 8.01 7.89
CA GLY A 117 -12.21 8.45 6.70
C GLY A 117 -13.14 9.64 6.93
N CYS A 118 -13.04 10.32 8.08
CA CYS A 118 -13.87 11.47 8.39
C CYS A 118 -13.24 12.78 7.94
N ASP A 119 -14.10 13.76 7.61
CA ASP A 119 -13.67 15.13 7.31
C ASP A 119 -13.54 15.95 8.61
N GLU A 120 -13.23 17.24 8.47
CA GLU A 120 -13.05 18.15 9.60
C GLU A 120 -14.30 18.32 10.47
N ASP A 121 -15.47 18.10 9.90
CA ASP A 121 -16.75 18.17 10.62
C ASP A 121 -17.15 16.85 11.26
N GLY A 122 -16.27 15.84 11.20
CA GLY A 122 -16.55 14.51 11.71
C GLY A 122 -17.45 13.66 10.82
N LYS A 123 -17.77 14.14 9.63
CA LYS A 123 -18.59 13.40 8.68
C LYS A 123 -17.74 12.39 7.91
N GLN A 124 -18.15 11.12 7.90
CA GLN A 124 -17.45 10.09 7.18
C GLN A 124 -17.64 10.25 5.68
N VAL A 125 -16.55 10.42 4.93
CA VAL A 125 -16.54 10.62 3.49
C VAL A 125 -16.02 9.39 2.74
N TYR A 126 -15.26 8.50 3.39
CA TYR A 126 -14.86 7.21 2.85
C TYR A 126 -14.66 6.21 3.99
N PRO A 127 -14.57 4.89 3.66
CA PRO A 127 -14.37 3.88 4.71
C PRO A 127 -13.07 4.10 5.49
N ALA A 128 -13.08 3.73 6.75
CA ALA A 128 -11.88 3.69 7.56
C ALA A 128 -10.86 2.72 6.96
N LYS A 129 -9.57 3.04 7.08
CA LYS A 129 -8.49 2.22 6.52
C LYS A 129 -7.22 2.36 7.36
N ASN A 130 -6.33 1.37 7.20
CA ASN A 130 -4.98 1.47 7.70
C ASN A 130 -4.05 1.99 6.61
N GLU A 131 -2.99 2.65 7.02
CA GLU A 131 -1.93 3.12 6.14
C GLU A 131 -0.59 2.75 6.75
N ILE A 132 0.42 2.57 5.89
CA ILE A 132 1.78 2.31 6.35
C ILE A 132 2.42 3.64 6.72
N GLY A 133 2.89 3.74 7.95
CA GLY A 133 3.67 4.87 8.41
C GLY A 133 5.16 4.59 8.23
N ARG A 134 5.91 4.57 9.34
CA ARG A 134 7.35 4.34 9.31
C ARG A 134 7.67 2.86 9.17
N ILE A 135 8.53 2.52 8.22
CA ILE A 135 9.04 1.15 8.05
C ILE A 135 10.21 0.96 9.00
N LEU A 136 10.17 -0.13 9.77
CA LEU A 136 11.15 -0.39 10.83
C LEU A 136 12.18 -1.45 10.45
N GLY A 137 11.89 -2.24 9.42
CA GLY A 137 12.84 -3.27 9.00
C GLY A 137 12.29 -4.39 8.14
#